data_86716798daf995708282d8002ef5768d
#
_entry.id   86716798daf995708282d8002ef5768d
#
_cell.length_a   1.000
_cell.length_b   1.000
_cell.length_c   1.000
_cell.angle_alpha   90.00
_cell.angle_beta   90.00
_cell.angle_gamma   90.00
#
_symmetry.space_group_name_H-M   'P 1'
#
loop_
_entity.id
_entity.type
_entity.pdbx_description
1 polymer ?
#
loop_
_entity_poly.entity_id
_entity_poly.type
_entity_poly.pdbx_seq_one_letter_code
_entity_poly.pdbx_strand_id
1 'polypeptide(L)'
;MTPTPVLPVRHLALSLLLLRLGIAIVMGIWAADKFVNPGHGQAVLEHFYGMAGTGVSIVTLIGILQSVIVVVFTIGLLRTWSYGVVLLMHGVTTLASWKQYVDAFDNLLFFAAWPMLAACIALFLLRHHDTLLNVDAMRTRRPA
;
A
#
# COMPACT_ATOMS: atom_id res chain seq x y z
N MET A 1 -7.13 6.00 -40.19
CA MET A 1 -7.12 5.42 -38.86
C MET A 1 -5.69 5.50 -38.32
N THR A 2 -5.42 6.37 -37.35
CA THR A 2 -4.11 6.44 -36.71
C THR A 2 -3.96 5.21 -35.82
N PRO A 3 -2.84 4.44 -35.90
CA PRO A 3 -2.65 3.29 -35.04
C PRO A 3 -2.62 3.75 -33.58
N THR A 4 -3.41 3.12 -32.73
CA THR A 4 -3.36 3.35 -31.28
C THR A 4 -1.94 3.04 -30.79
N PRO A 5 -1.30 3.95 -30.04
CA PRO A 5 0.05 3.71 -29.53
C PRO A 5 0.03 2.52 -28.57
N VAL A 6 0.69 1.43 -28.96
CA VAL A 6 0.88 0.26 -28.10
C VAL A 6 2.01 0.57 -27.13
N LEU A 7 1.70 0.67 -25.84
CA LEU A 7 2.74 0.84 -24.82
C LEU A 7 3.69 -0.37 -24.84
N PRO A 8 5.02 -0.14 -24.85
CA PRO A 8 5.98 -1.23 -24.73
C PRO A 8 5.72 -2.00 -23.42
N VAL A 9 5.49 -3.29 -23.51
CA VAL A 9 5.18 -4.18 -22.35
C VAL A 9 6.21 -4.03 -21.23
N ARG A 10 7.47 -3.79 -21.59
CA ARG A 10 8.56 -3.57 -20.63
C ARG A 10 8.39 -2.31 -19.81
N HIS A 11 7.94 -1.21 -20.40
CA HIS A 11 7.71 0.05 -19.69
C HIS A 11 6.55 -0.07 -18.70
N LEU A 12 5.47 -0.74 -19.10
CA LEU A 12 4.35 -1.02 -18.20
C LEU A 12 4.81 -1.85 -16.99
N ALA A 13 5.54 -2.95 -17.22
CA ALA A 13 6.02 -3.80 -16.15
C ALA A 13 6.98 -3.06 -15.19
N LEU A 14 7.86 -2.19 -15.72
CA LEU A 14 8.74 -1.36 -14.91
C LEU A 14 7.95 -0.34 -14.08
N SER A 15 6.97 0.34 -14.67
CA SER A 15 6.13 1.31 -13.97
C SER A 15 5.37 0.65 -12.81
N LEU A 16 4.82 -0.56 -13.02
CA LEU A 16 4.12 -1.31 -11.98
C LEU A 16 5.08 -1.76 -10.86
N LEU A 17 6.30 -2.19 -11.19
CA LEU A 17 7.33 -2.49 -10.19
C LEU A 17 7.66 -1.25 -9.35
N LEU A 18 7.86 -0.08 -9.96
CA LEU A 18 8.15 1.16 -9.25
C LEU A 18 7.00 1.58 -8.34
N LEU A 19 5.74 1.48 -8.80
CA LEU A 19 4.57 1.73 -7.97
C LEU A 19 4.53 0.78 -6.76
N ARG A 20 4.75 -0.51 -6.98
CA ARG A 20 4.79 -1.52 -5.91
C ARG A 20 5.87 -1.22 -4.88
N LEU A 21 7.08 -0.92 -5.31
CA LEU A 21 8.18 -0.61 -4.42
C LEU A 21 7.94 0.70 -3.65
N GLY A 22 7.41 1.74 -4.30
CA GLY A 22 7.05 3.01 -3.65
C GLY A 22 6.00 2.82 -2.56
N ILE A 23 4.93 2.09 -2.85
CA ILE A 23 3.90 1.74 -1.86
C ILE A 23 4.49 0.90 -0.73
N ALA A 24 5.33 -0.09 -1.04
CA ALA A 24 5.98 -0.95 -0.06
C ALA A 24 6.87 -0.17 0.91
N ILE A 25 7.62 0.84 0.44
CA ILE A 25 8.43 1.71 1.29
C ILE A 25 7.56 2.44 2.30
N VAL A 26 6.50 3.10 1.85
CA VAL A 26 5.61 3.86 2.74
C VAL A 26 4.94 2.95 3.76
N MET A 27 4.33 1.86 3.31
CA MET A 27 3.65 0.90 4.19
C MET A 27 4.62 0.20 5.15
N GLY A 28 5.86 -0.06 4.69
CA GLY A 28 6.92 -0.65 5.51
C GLY A 28 7.38 0.27 6.63
N ILE A 29 7.56 1.56 6.35
CA ILE A 29 7.90 2.56 7.37
C ILE A 29 6.76 2.69 8.40
N TRP A 30 5.50 2.70 7.95
CA TRP A 30 4.35 2.73 8.87
C TRP A 30 4.21 1.45 9.71
N ALA A 31 4.63 0.30 9.17
CA ALA A 31 4.69 -0.93 9.96
C ALA A 31 5.82 -0.87 11.00
N ALA A 32 7.01 -0.40 10.60
CA ALA A 32 8.17 -0.27 11.49
C ALA A 32 7.92 0.72 12.64
N ASP A 33 7.23 1.84 12.38
CA ASP A 33 6.87 2.84 13.38
C ASP A 33 6.12 2.24 14.59
N LYS A 34 5.27 1.23 14.37
CA LYS A 34 4.53 0.53 15.43
C LYS A 34 5.43 -0.25 16.40
N PHE A 35 6.63 -0.58 15.98
CA PHE A 35 7.64 -1.23 16.85
C PHE A 35 8.58 -0.22 17.48
N VAL A 36 8.98 0.80 16.73
CA VAL A 36 9.95 1.80 17.18
C VAL A 36 9.28 2.83 18.10
N ASN A 37 8.04 3.22 17.77
CA ASN A 37 7.29 4.23 18.48
C ASN A 37 5.83 3.81 18.70
N PRO A 38 5.56 2.81 19.53
CA PRO A 38 4.19 2.30 19.73
C PRO A 38 3.23 3.35 20.29
N GLY A 39 3.72 4.34 21.03
CA GLY A 39 2.90 5.46 21.52
C GLY A 39 2.33 6.32 20.38
N HIS A 40 3.10 6.54 19.31
CA HIS A 40 2.58 7.17 18.09
C HIS A 40 1.47 6.31 17.45
N GLY A 41 1.68 5.00 17.36
CA GLY A 41 0.66 4.07 16.87
C GLY A 41 -0.65 4.13 17.68
N GLN A 42 -0.57 4.24 19.03
CA GLN A 42 -1.74 4.43 19.91
C GLN A 42 -2.45 5.73 19.60
N ALA A 43 -1.72 6.85 19.48
CA ALA A 43 -2.28 8.16 19.16
C ALA A 43 -2.99 8.17 17.79
N VAL A 44 -2.42 7.50 16.78
CA VAL A 44 -3.04 7.33 15.45
C VAL A 44 -4.35 6.55 15.55
N LEU A 45 -4.37 5.43 16.29
CA LEU A 45 -5.59 4.63 16.47
C LEU A 45 -6.69 5.41 17.19
N GLU A 46 -6.34 6.18 18.22
CA GLU A 46 -7.29 7.03 18.92
C GLU A 46 -7.81 8.17 18.05
N HIS A 47 -6.91 8.92 17.42
CA HIS A 47 -7.27 10.12 16.68
C HIS A 47 -8.10 9.84 15.41
N PHE A 48 -7.69 8.83 14.62
CA PHE A 48 -8.32 8.55 13.32
C PHE A 48 -9.39 7.46 13.35
N TYR A 49 -9.33 6.56 14.32
CA TYR A 49 -10.24 5.40 14.37
C TYR A 49 -11.10 5.37 15.65
N GLY A 50 -10.91 6.34 16.57
CA GLY A 50 -11.67 6.42 17.81
C GLY A 50 -11.38 5.28 18.80
N MET A 51 -10.24 4.60 18.65
CA MET A 51 -9.82 3.46 19.47
C MET A 51 -9.00 3.93 20.69
N ALA A 52 -9.62 4.70 21.58
CA ALA A 52 -8.97 5.18 22.80
C ALA A 52 -8.58 4.02 23.73
N GLY A 53 -7.48 4.19 24.45
CA GLY A 53 -7.01 3.17 25.42
C GLY A 53 -6.42 1.91 24.81
N THR A 54 -6.10 1.91 23.51
CA THR A 54 -5.44 0.79 22.84
C THR A 54 -4.08 0.51 23.46
N GLY A 55 -3.88 -0.70 23.98
CA GLY A 55 -2.61 -1.11 24.58
C GLY A 55 -1.48 -1.31 23.56
N VAL A 56 -0.22 -1.15 24.03
CA VAL A 56 0.99 -1.38 23.20
C VAL A 56 0.97 -2.74 22.50
N SER A 57 0.49 -3.79 23.17
CA SER A 57 0.42 -5.14 22.60
C SER A 57 -0.46 -5.21 21.36
N ILE A 58 -1.56 -4.46 21.31
CA ILE A 58 -2.46 -4.41 20.16
C ILE A 58 -1.77 -3.67 19.01
N VAL A 59 -1.10 -2.54 19.28
CA VAL A 59 -0.33 -1.79 18.28
C VAL A 59 0.76 -2.67 17.67
N THR A 60 1.49 -3.42 18.52
CA THR A 60 2.53 -4.36 18.08
C THR A 60 1.93 -5.48 17.21
N LEU A 61 0.79 -6.06 17.60
CA LEU A 61 0.11 -7.08 16.80
C LEU A 61 -0.29 -6.53 15.42
N ILE A 62 -0.85 -5.32 15.36
CA ILE A 62 -1.16 -4.64 14.10
C ILE A 62 0.12 -4.44 13.26
N GLY A 63 1.23 -4.04 13.90
CA GLY A 63 2.53 -3.91 13.25
C GLY A 63 3.03 -5.21 12.64
N ILE A 64 2.91 -6.34 13.34
CA ILE A 64 3.28 -7.68 12.85
C ILE A 64 2.43 -8.05 11.62
N LEU A 65 1.11 -7.94 11.72
CA LEU A 65 0.19 -8.26 10.62
C LEU A 65 0.47 -7.38 9.41
N GLN A 66 0.66 -6.07 9.60
CA GLN A 66 1.01 -5.15 8.54
C GLN A 66 2.34 -5.52 7.88
N SER A 67 3.37 -5.86 8.67
CA SER A 67 4.67 -6.26 8.14
C SER A 67 4.59 -7.50 7.27
N VAL A 68 3.83 -8.53 7.68
CA VAL A 68 3.59 -9.73 6.87
C VAL A 68 2.91 -9.37 5.54
N ILE A 69 1.86 -8.55 5.58
CA ILE A 69 1.15 -8.10 4.38
C ILE A 69 2.10 -7.34 3.44
N VAL A 70 2.91 -6.42 3.98
CA VAL A 70 3.87 -5.63 3.19
C VAL A 70 4.93 -6.52 2.54
N VAL A 71 5.46 -7.52 3.25
CA VAL A 71 6.43 -8.48 2.67
C VAL A 71 5.80 -9.27 1.53
N VAL A 72 4.61 -9.85 1.74
CA VAL A 72 3.88 -10.64 0.73
C VAL A 72 3.55 -9.79 -0.50
N PHE A 73 3.13 -8.54 -0.29
CA PHE A 73 2.88 -7.56 -1.33
C PHE A 73 4.16 -7.21 -2.10
N THR A 74 5.26 -6.91 -1.39
CA THR A 74 6.53 -6.48 -2.00
C THR A 74 7.12 -7.52 -2.93
N ILE A 75 7.06 -8.80 -2.56
CA ILE A 75 7.55 -9.89 -3.41
C ILE A 75 6.56 -10.29 -4.52
N GLY A 76 5.36 -9.71 -4.55
CA GLY A 76 4.32 -10.02 -5.52
C GLY A 76 3.74 -11.42 -5.38
N LEU A 77 3.60 -11.90 -4.15
CA LEU A 77 2.97 -13.18 -3.82
C LEU A 77 1.48 -12.96 -3.54
N LEU A 78 0.62 -13.89 -4.01
CA LEU A 78 -0.83 -13.79 -3.88
C LEU A 78 -1.38 -12.44 -4.38
N ARG A 79 -0.98 -12.02 -5.59
CA ARG A 79 -1.21 -10.67 -6.15
C ARG A 79 -2.63 -10.13 -5.94
N THR A 80 -3.66 -10.94 -6.17
CA THR A 80 -5.04 -10.49 -6.01
C THR A 80 -5.36 -10.13 -4.57
N TRP A 81 -4.91 -10.96 -3.61
CA TRP A 81 -5.17 -10.74 -2.19
C TRP A 81 -4.26 -9.68 -1.58
N SER A 82 -2.94 -9.78 -1.77
CA SER A 82 -1.99 -8.86 -1.16
C SER A 82 -2.16 -7.42 -1.67
N TYR A 83 -2.40 -7.24 -2.98
CA TYR A 83 -2.63 -5.91 -3.55
C TYR A 83 -4.00 -5.36 -3.15
N GLY A 84 -5.03 -6.22 -3.08
CA GLY A 84 -6.35 -5.85 -2.60
C GLY A 84 -6.36 -5.43 -1.13
N VAL A 85 -5.63 -6.16 -0.27
CA VAL A 85 -5.52 -5.82 1.16
C VAL A 85 -4.75 -4.51 1.34
N VAL A 86 -3.64 -4.29 0.63
CA VAL A 86 -2.90 -3.01 0.69
C VAL A 86 -3.76 -1.85 0.20
N LEU A 87 -4.51 -2.02 -0.90
CA LEU A 87 -5.48 -1.03 -1.37
C LEU A 87 -6.54 -0.72 -0.32
N LEU A 88 -7.11 -1.74 0.31
CA LEU A 88 -8.10 -1.58 1.36
C LEU A 88 -7.52 -0.83 2.57
N MET A 89 -6.36 -1.25 3.05
CA MET A 89 -5.69 -0.61 4.20
C MET A 89 -5.43 0.87 3.93
N HIS A 90 -4.83 1.20 2.78
CA HIS A 90 -4.55 2.59 2.44
C HIS A 90 -5.82 3.39 2.16
N GLY A 91 -6.82 2.79 1.51
CA GLY A 91 -8.12 3.41 1.28
C GLY A 91 -8.83 3.77 2.58
N VAL A 92 -8.87 2.86 3.56
CA VAL A 92 -9.43 3.12 4.89
C VAL A 92 -8.68 4.25 5.59
N THR A 93 -7.34 4.25 5.57
CA THR A 93 -6.52 5.32 6.17
C THR A 93 -6.77 6.67 5.50
N THR A 94 -6.84 6.70 4.17
CA THR A 94 -7.15 7.93 3.40
C THR A 94 -8.52 8.48 3.78
N LEU A 95 -9.54 7.63 3.87
CA LEU A 95 -10.89 8.06 4.26
C LEU A 95 -10.99 8.46 5.73
N ALA A 96 -10.28 7.78 6.63
CA ALA A 96 -10.24 8.12 8.05
C ALA A 96 -9.65 9.53 8.30
N SER A 97 -8.80 10.01 7.40
CA SER A 97 -8.19 11.34 7.46
C SER A 97 -9.06 12.46 6.87
N TRP A 98 -10.38 12.26 6.72
CA TRP A 98 -11.27 13.22 6.06
C TRP A 98 -11.29 14.61 6.70
N LYS A 99 -11.13 14.70 8.03
CA LYS A 99 -11.09 15.98 8.77
C LYS A 99 -9.91 16.85 8.33
N GLN A 100 -8.74 16.23 8.08
CA GLN A 100 -7.54 16.90 7.61
C GLN A 100 -7.69 17.48 6.20
N TYR A 101 -8.56 16.91 5.38
CA TYR A 101 -8.86 17.45 4.04
C TYR A 101 -9.78 18.66 4.08
N VAL A 102 -10.63 18.77 5.11
CA VAL A 102 -11.49 19.96 5.29
C VAL A 102 -10.64 21.18 5.66
N ASP A 103 -9.59 20.97 6.46
CA ASP A 103 -8.64 22.02 6.84
C ASP A 103 -7.31 21.83 6.08
N ALA A 104 -7.39 22.04 4.76
CA ALA A 104 -6.37 21.66 3.80
C ALA A 104 -5.03 22.36 4.05
N PHE A 105 -5.04 23.67 4.32
CA PHE A 105 -3.81 24.46 4.39
C PHE A 105 -2.99 24.18 5.66
N ASP A 106 -3.63 23.73 6.74
CA ASP A 106 -2.93 23.29 7.95
C ASP A 106 -2.48 21.81 7.86
N ASN A 107 -2.99 21.07 6.85
CA ASN A 107 -2.79 19.63 6.70
C ASN A 107 -2.29 19.21 5.30
N LEU A 108 -1.46 20.02 4.65
CA LEU A 108 -1.03 19.82 3.26
C LEU A 108 -0.44 18.42 3.00
N LEU A 109 0.31 17.86 3.94
CA LEU A 109 0.96 16.55 3.77
C LEU A 109 -0.03 15.40 3.64
N PHE A 110 -1.25 15.53 4.20
CA PHE A 110 -2.28 14.50 4.06
C PHE A 110 -2.76 14.32 2.62
N PHE A 111 -2.63 15.35 1.78
CA PHE A 111 -3.01 15.25 0.37
C PHE A 111 -2.12 14.30 -0.43
N ALA A 112 -0.93 13.94 0.06
CA ALA A 112 -0.10 12.89 -0.52
C ALA A 112 -0.75 11.49 -0.46
N ALA A 113 -1.80 11.29 0.37
CA ALA A 113 -2.57 10.06 0.41
C ALA A 113 -3.33 9.79 -0.91
N TRP A 114 -3.80 10.83 -1.60
CA TRP A 114 -4.58 10.67 -2.84
C TRP A 114 -3.78 10.08 -4.01
N PRO A 115 -2.60 10.59 -4.38
CA PRO A 115 -1.78 9.94 -5.41
C PRO A 115 -1.34 8.54 -5.02
N MET A 116 -1.08 8.27 -3.73
CA MET A 116 -0.77 6.92 -3.28
C MET A 116 -1.98 5.99 -3.40
N LEU A 117 -3.20 6.46 -3.10
CA LEU A 117 -4.43 5.69 -3.29
C LEU A 117 -4.65 5.37 -4.77
N ALA A 118 -4.46 6.36 -5.65
CA ALA A 118 -4.53 6.16 -7.10
C ALA A 118 -3.50 5.12 -7.59
N ALA A 119 -2.27 5.15 -7.04
CA ALA A 119 -1.24 4.15 -7.32
C ALA A 119 -1.65 2.74 -6.87
N CYS A 120 -2.24 2.60 -5.69
CA CYS A 120 -2.78 1.32 -5.20
C CYS A 120 -3.89 0.78 -6.11
N ILE A 121 -4.82 1.65 -6.55
CA ILE A 121 -5.90 1.28 -7.47
C ILE A 121 -5.30 0.83 -8.82
N ALA A 122 -4.40 1.62 -9.40
CA ALA A 122 -3.77 1.30 -10.68
C ALA A 122 -3.02 -0.04 -10.61
N LEU A 123 -2.24 -0.25 -9.54
CA LEU A 123 -1.51 -1.49 -9.34
C LEU A 123 -2.45 -2.70 -9.16
N PHE A 124 -3.55 -2.54 -8.44
CA PHE A 124 -4.56 -3.61 -8.28
C PHE A 124 -5.25 -3.94 -9.60
N LEU A 125 -5.67 -2.95 -10.37
CA LEU A 125 -6.31 -3.16 -11.67
C LEU A 125 -5.37 -3.84 -12.67
N LEU A 126 -4.10 -3.44 -12.68
CA LEU A 126 -3.07 -3.92 -13.60
C LEU A 126 -2.21 -5.06 -13.02
N ARG A 127 -2.59 -5.66 -11.90
CA ARG A 127 -1.81 -6.66 -11.16
C ARG A 127 -1.32 -7.85 -11.99
N HIS A 128 -2.05 -8.24 -13.04
CA HIS A 128 -1.67 -9.33 -13.92
C HIS A 128 -0.53 -8.95 -14.88
N HIS A 129 -0.30 -7.65 -15.11
CA HIS A 129 0.79 -7.12 -15.92
C HIS A 129 2.05 -6.78 -15.09
N ASP A 130 1.96 -6.84 -13.77
CA ASP A 130 3.11 -6.69 -12.87
C ASP A 130 3.91 -8.01 -12.84
N THR A 131 4.90 -8.08 -13.71
CA THR A 131 5.65 -9.32 -13.98
C THR A 131 7.11 -9.27 -13.56
N LEU A 132 7.65 -8.09 -13.22
CA LEU A 132 9.04 -7.93 -12.79
C LEU A 132 9.18 -8.20 -11.29
N LEU A 133 10.17 -9.03 -10.93
CA LEU A 133 10.45 -9.40 -9.53
C LEU A 133 9.15 -9.79 -8.77
N ASN A 134 8.33 -10.62 -9.41
CA ASN A 134 7.01 -11.00 -8.94
C ASN A 134 6.92 -12.52 -8.84
N VAL A 135 6.71 -13.04 -7.63
CA VAL A 135 6.73 -14.49 -7.34
C VAL A 135 5.62 -15.21 -8.09
N ASP A 136 4.40 -14.69 -8.13
CA ASP A 136 3.30 -15.33 -8.86
C ASP A 136 3.58 -15.37 -10.37
N ALA A 137 4.17 -14.31 -10.92
CA ALA A 137 4.55 -14.27 -12.34
C ALA A 137 5.68 -15.26 -12.66
N MET A 138 6.63 -15.48 -11.76
CA MET A 138 7.70 -16.48 -11.91
C MET A 138 7.16 -17.90 -11.83
N ARG A 139 6.18 -18.16 -10.97
CA ARG A 139 5.53 -19.48 -10.84
C ARG A 139 4.77 -19.88 -12.11
N THR A 140 4.06 -18.92 -12.73
CA THR A 140 3.30 -19.19 -13.97
C THR A 140 4.17 -19.34 -15.22
N ARG A 141 5.44 -18.91 -15.19
CA ARG A 141 6.39 -19.05 -16.30
C ARG A 141 7.22 -20.35 -16.26
N ARG A 142 7.16 -21.14 -15.19
CA ARG A 142 7.84 -22.43 -15.15
C ARG A 142 7.07 -23.42 -16.04
N PRO A 143 7.67 -23.92 -17.13
CA PRO A 143 7.11 -25.06 -17.86
C PRO A 143 7.06 -26.27 -16.92
N ALA A 144 5.99 -27.06 -17.05
CA ALA A 144 5.84 -28.34 -16.37
C ALA A 144 6.88 -29.34 -16.90
#